data_38676b349ae307066388ad585ca22814
#
_entry.id   38676b349ae307066388ad585ca22814
#
_cell.length_a   1.000
_cell.length_b   1.000
_cell.length_c   1.000
_cell.angle_alpha   90.00
_cell.angle_beta   90.00
_cell.angle_gamma   90.00
#
_symmetry.space_group_name_H-M   'P 1'
#
loop_
_entity.id
_entity.type
_entity.pdbx_description
1 polymer ?
#
loop_
_entity_poly.entity_id
_entity_poly.type
_entity_poly.pdbx_seq_one_letter_code
_entity_poly.pdbx_strand_id
1 'polypeptide(L)'
;MKKVQADAVYSNDTYEIVPTEYYLPLGIVTDADLSGSEELSTGTRSNVQKKLFEQLFGGNGNELITDYEYTTIYGVQDDSNFKPNYTLTTTSDVAYMDYSIDVTDKQTLYFDCFDKLSNSLSEDINGSFMVTVNGQVKQMDYPSQSSNGLLKLGEFENEHVNVRVTLKKDIISCRSYGVFGLHHNVLEKALEQAQTAGLTDSDGKLSGSVNAKAGQKCVLQIPYQEGLKIKVNGKAVSYDKVFGDLVSFDLQEGENTITVTSVPKGFYAGLALTIAGIALTAGYFFIRKKLKFGETMEAAALVAVIGAGAIVIIVVYIAPCILNIYS
;
A
#
# COMPACT_ATOMS: atom_id res chain seq x y z
N MET A 1 -19.36 -21.65 0.44
CA MET A 1 -19.42 -20.27 0.97
C MET A 1 -20.61 -19.55 0.34
N LYS A 2 -21.54 -18.96 1.10
CA LYS A 2 -22.66 -18.21 0.51
C LYS A 2 -22.11 -16.94 -0.09
N LYS A 3 -22.34 -16.70 -1.40
CA LYS A 3 -22.22 -15.38 -2.00
C LYS A 3 -23.09 -14.42 -1.17
N VAL A 4 -22.46 -13.63 -0.34
CA VAL A 4 -23.11 -12.44 0.22
C VAL A 4 -23.05 -11.42 -0.90
N GLN A 5 -24.17 -11.21 -1.58
CA GLN A 5 -24.35 -9.98 -2.33
C GLN A 5 -24.36 -8.90 -1.24
N ALA A 6 -23.20 -8.30 -1.05
CA ALA A 6 -23.00 -7.39 0.06
C ALA A 6 -23.73 -6.10 -0.29
N ASP A 7 -24.82 -5.86 0.42
CA ASP A 7 -25.47 -4.55 0.39
C ASP A 7 -24.46 -3.49 0.85
N ALA A 8 -24.52 -2.33 0.22
CA ALA A 8 -23.66 -1.23 0.61
C ALA A 8 -23.82 -0.93 2.10
N VAL A 9 -22.71 -0.87 2.82
CA VAL A 9 -22.69 -0.45 4.23
C VAL A 9 -22.99 1.03 4.35
N TYR A 10 -22.65 1.80 3.31
CA TYR A 10 -22.91 3.21 3.18
C TYR A 10 -23.01 3.59 1.70
N SER A 11 -23.97 4.44 1.37
CA SER A 11 -24.13 5.02 0.03
C SER A 11 -24.55 6.48 0.11
N ASN A 12 -24.00 7.33 -0.75
CA ASN A 12 -24.44 8.69 -0.99
C ASN A 12 -24.37 9.01 -2.49
N ASP A 13 -24.67 10.27 -2.89
CA ASP A 13 -24.69 10.68 -4.30
C ASP A 13 -23.32 10.62 -5.00
N THR A 14 -22.23 10.43 -4.26
CA THR A 14 -20.86 10.49 -4.78
C THR A 14 -20.13 9.15 -4.71
N TYR A 15 -20.36 8.35 -3.68
CA TYR A 15 -19.66 7.07 -3.49
C TYR A 15 -20.50 6.07 -2.67
N GLU A 16 -20.18 4.82 -2.88
CA GLU A 16 -20.74 3.67 -2.18
C GLU A 16 -19.63 2.86 -1.53
N ILE A 17 -19.84 2.44 -0.28
CA ILE A 17 -18.92 1.55 0.44
C ILE A 17 -19.54 0.15 0.45
N VAL A 18 -18.90 -0.76 -0.26
CA VAL A 18 -19.30 -2.18 -0.35
C VAL A 18 -18.27 -3.02 0.36
N PRO A 19 -18.66 -3.97 1.24
CA PRO A 19 -17.73 -4.92 1.83
C PRO A 19 -17.04 -5.75 0.76
N THR A 20 -15.74 -6.01 0.94
CA THR A 20 -15.01 -6.92 0.06
C THR A 20 -15.30 -8.37 0.43
N GLU A 21 -15.40 -9.25 -0.56
CA GLU A 21 -15.60 -10.69 -0.35
C GLU A 21 -14.39 -11.34 0.37
N TYR A 22 -13.20 -10.78 0.11
CA TYR A 22 -11.93 -11.22 0.70
C TYR A 22 -11.20 -10.05 1.33
N TYR A 23 -10.62 -10.29 2.48
CA TYR A 23 -9.69 -9.36 3.13
C TYR A 23 -8.53 -10.13 3.73
N LEU A 24 -7.36 -9.50 3.71
CA LEU A 24 -6.20 -10.01 4.43
C LEU A 24 -6.31 -9.59 5.90
N PRO A 25 -6.14 -10.51 6.85
CA PRO A 25 -6.16 -10.16 8.27
C PRO A 25 -4.99 -9.26 8.63
N LEU A 26 -5.16 -8.37 9.62
CA LEU A 26 -4.13 -7.39 10.02
C LEU A 26 -2.80 -8.02 10.46
N GLY A 27 -2.83 -9.24 10.99
CA GLY A 27 -1.63 -9.98 11.40
C GLY A 27 -1.66 -11.40 10.86
N ILE A 28 -0.68 -11.76 10.05
CA ILE A 28 -0.48 -13.10 9.50
C ILE A 28 0.75 -13.69 10.17
N VAL A 29 0.64 -14.96 10.61
CA VAL A 29 1.77 -15.71 11.18
C VAL A 29 2.38 -16.60 10.11
N THR A 30 3.67 -16.50 9.93
CA THR A 30 4.43 -17.27 8.94
C THR A 30 5.71 -17.85 9.55
N ASP A 31 6.16 -18.98 9.04
CA ASP A 31 7.47 -19.59 9.31
C ASP A 31 8.46 -19.36 8.17
N ALA A 32 8.07 -18.61 7.16
CA ALA A 32 8.93 -18.28 6.03
C ALA A 32 10.10 -17.37 6.44
N ASP A 33 11.23 -17.57 5.75
CA ASP A 33 12.34 -16.62 5.81
C ASP A 33 11.95 -15.34 5.04
N LEU A 34 11.84 -14.25 5.79
CA LEU A 34 11.49 -12.94 5.23
C LEU A 34 12.73 -12.12 4.81
N SER A 35 13.93 -12.70 4.90
CA SER A 35 15.16 -12.06 4.42
C SER A 35 15.08 -11.85 2.89
N GLY A 36 15.54 -10.69 2.42
CA GLY A 36 15.46 -10.34 0.99
C GLY A 36 14.07 -9.95 0.49
N SER A 37 13.07 -9.82 1.37
CA SER A 37 11.73 -9.34 1.00
C SER A 37 11.75 -7.90 0.44
N GLU A 38 12.80 -7.13 0.65
CA GLU A 38 13.01 -5.80 0.06
C GLU A 38 13.18 -5.86 -1.47
N GLU A 39 13.71 -6.96 -2.02
CA GLU A 39 13.89 -7.16 -3.46
C GLU A 39 12.56 -7.33 -4.22
N LEU A 40 11.46 -7.56 -3.52
CA LEU A 40 10.13 -7.64 -4.13
C LEU A 40 9.74 -6.38 -4.91
N SER A 41 10.30 -5.23 -4.55
CA SER A 41 10.01 -3.95 -5.20
C SER A 41 10.52 -3.83 -6.64
N THR A 42 11.34 -4.76 -7.14
CA THR A 42 12.02 -4.65 -8.45
C THR A 42 11.37 -5.44 -9.58
N GLY A 43 10.42 -6.33 -9.28
CA GLY A 43 9.75 -7.20 -10.26
C GLY A 43 8.54 -6.56 -10.96
N THR A 44 7.94 -7.32 -11.90
CA THR A 44 6.59 -7.02 -12.39
C THR A 44 5.58 -7.17 -11.25
N ARG A 45 4.42 -6.52 -11.37
CA ARG A 45 3.40 -6.56 -10.32
C ARG A 45 2.93 -8.01 -10.02
N SER A 46 2.69 -8.80 -11.05
CA SER A 46 2.33 -10.21 -10.89
C SER A 46 3.40 -11.00 -10.15
N ASN A 47 4.69 -10.82 -10.50
CA ASN A 47 5.80 -11.50 -9.82
C ASN A 47 5.96 -11.08 -8.36
N VAL A 48 5.73 -9.80 -8.05
CA VAL A 48 5.75 -9.31 -6.66
C VAL A 48 4.64 -9.99 -5.86
N GLN A 49 3.43 -10.07 -6.41
CA GLN A 49 2.31 -10.72 -5.72
C GLN A 49 2.51 -12.23 -5.56
N LYS A 50 3.07 -12.93 -6.56
CA LYS A 50 3.43 -14.35 -6.46
C LYS A 50 4.39 -14.60 -5.31
N LYS A 51 5.49 -13.85 -5.24
CA LYS A 51 6.49 -13.95 -4.17
C LYS A 51 5.92 -13.63 -2.79
N LEU A 52 5.09 -12.56 -2.71
CA LEU A 52 4.40 -12.20 -1.47
C LEU A 52 3.54 -13.35 -0.96
N PHE A 53 2.78 -13.97 -1.85
CA PHE A 53 1.95 -15.13 -1.53
C PHE A 53 2.79 -16.33 -1.04
N GLU A 54 3.87 -16.64 -1.74
CA GLU A 54 4.79 -17.72 -1.36
C GLU A 54 5.39 -17.50 0.03
N GLN A 55 5.82 -16.28 0.34
CA GLN A 55 6.43 -15.94 1.62
C GLN A 55 5.42 -15.85 2.78
N LEU A 56 4.19 -15.37 2.51
CA LEU A 56 3.19 -15.24 3.58
C LEU A 56 2.46 -16.55 3.87
N PHE A 57 2.17 -17.34 2.83
CA PHE A 57 1.28 -18.49 2.93
C PHE A 57 1.96 -19.83 2.65
N GLY A 58 3.22 -19.82 2.18
CA GLY A 58 3.94 -21.04 1.82
C GLY A 58 3.38 -21.76 0.58
N GLY A 59 2.49 -21.10 -0.17
CA GLY A 59 1.88 -21.63 -1.38
C GLY A 59 2.76 -21.45 -2.62
N ASN A 60 2.26 -21.88 -3.78
CA ASN A 60 2.89 -21.66 -5.08
C ASN A 60 2.29 -20.44 -5.76
N GLY A 61 3.09 -19.39 -5.96
CA GLY A 61 2.64 -18.14 -6.56
C GLY A 61 2.14 -18.30 -7.99
N ASN A 62 2.65 -19.27 -8.75
CA ASN A 62 2.16 -19.56 -10.11
C ASN A 62 0.79 -20.27 -10.13
N GLU A 63 0.36 -20.87 -9.02
CA GLU A 63 -1.01 -21.36 -8.88
C GLU A 63 -1.97 -20.23 -8.53
N LEU A 64 -1.49 -19.20 -7.78
CA LEU A 64 -2.30 -18.04 -7.44
C LEU A 64 -2.52 -17.11 -8.63
N ILE A 65 -1.47 -16.85 -9.42
CA ILE A 65 -1.49 -15.91 -10.54
C ILE A 65 -0.94 -16.55 -11.79
N THR A 66 -1.77 -16.57 -12.84
CA THR A 66 -1.36 -16.95 -14.19
C THR A 66 -1.13 -15.70 -15.03
N ASP A 67 0.09 -15.52 -15.54
CA ASP A 67 0.39 -14.52 -16.56
C ASP A 67 -0.01 -15.07 -17.93
N TYR A 68 -0.81 -14.33 -18.69
CA TYR A 68 -1.26 -14.72 -20.02
C TYR A 68 -0.39 -14.06 -21.08
N GLU A 69 0.00 -14.84 -22.07
CA GLU A 69 0.68 -14.31 -23.26
C GLU A 69 -0.36 -13.87 -24.30
N TYR A 70 -0.03 -12.84 -25.10
CA TYR A 70 -0.87 -12.47 -26.22
C TYR A 70 -0.84 -13.57 -27.29
N THR A 71 -2.00 -13.84 -27.88
CA THR A 71 -2.15 -14.84 -28.95
C THR A 71 -1.93 -14.24 -30.34
N THR A 72 -2.15 -12.93 -30.46
CA THR A 72 -1.94 -12.18 -31.71
C THR A 72 -1.33 -10.82 -31.39
N ILE A 73 -0.35 -10.45 -32.18
CA ILE A 73 0.24 -9.11 -32.20
C ILE A 73 0.13 -8.54 -33.61
N TYR A 74 -0.36 -7.32 -33.75
CA TYR A 74 -0.49 -6.66 -35.04
C TYR A 74 -0.08 -5.18 -34.95
N GLY A 75 0.79 -4.77 -35.86
CA GLY A 75 1.27 -3.38 -35.92
C GLY A 75 2.06 -2.94 -34.68
N VAL A 76 2.59 -3.86 -33.89
CA VAL A 76 3.37 -3.60 -32.68
C VAL A 76 4.70 -4.32 -32.78
N GLN A 77 5.79 -3.63 -32.50
CA GLN A 77 7.07 -4.22 -32.18
C GLN A 77 7.22 -4.23 -30.66
N ASP A 78 7.43 -5.42 -30.09
CA ASP A 78 7.64 -5.62 -28.67
C ASP A 78 9.12 -5.89 -28.39
N ASP A 79 9.81 -4.89 -27.85
CA ASP A 79 11.24 -4.97 -27.47
C ASP A 79 11.39 -5.38 -25.99
N SER A 80 10.59 -6.34 -25.53
CA SER A 80 10.59 -6.83 -24.14
C SER A 80 11.84 -7.64 -23.73
N ASN A 81 12.91 -7.60 -24.52
CA ASN A 81 14.17 -8.29 -24.21
C ASN A 81 14.87 -7.81 -22.91
N PHE A 82 14.43 -6.69 -22.36
CA PHE A 82 14.97 -6.09 -21.14
C PHE A 82 13.94 -6.09 -19.99
N LYS A 83 13.35 -7.25 -19.69
CA LYS A 83 12.50 -7.37 -18.48
C LYS A 83 13.27 -6.91 -17.24
N PRO A 84 12.72 -6.07 -16.36
CA PRO A 84 11.30 -5.72 -16.24
C PRO A 84 10.84 -4.50 -17.07
N ASN A 85 11.60 -4.01 -18.03
CA ASN A 85 11.18 -2.88 -18.85
C ASN A 85 10.63 -3.40 -20.19
N TYR A 86 9.42 -2.97 -20.51
CA TYR A 86 8.76 -3.25 -21.79
C TYR A 86 8.74 -1.99 -22.62
N THR A 87 9.16 -2.09 -23.89
CA THR A 87 9.02 -1.01 -24.84
C THR A 87 8.21 -1.51 -26.02
N LEU A 88 7.06 -0.90 -26.24
CA LEU A 88 6.14 -1.21 -27.32
C LEU A 88 6.19 -0.07 -28.32
N THR A 89 6.46 -0.38 -29.58
CA THR A 89 6.51 0.60 -30.68
C THR A 89 5.44 0.26 -31.69
N THR A 90 4.61 1.25 -32.08
CA THR A 90 3.64 1.07 -33.16
C THR A 90 4.33 1.13 -34.50
N THR A 91 4.00 0.20 -35.40
CA THR A 91 4.56 0.08 -36.73
C THR A 91 3.53 0.27 -37.85
N SER A 92 2.25 0.52 -37.45
CA SER A 92 1.17 0.81 -38.38
C SER A 92 0.09 1.68 -37.71
N ASP A 93 -0.82 2.28 -38.51
CA ASP A 93 -1.91 3.12 -38.03
C ASP A 93 -2.87 2.38 -37.05
N VAL A 94 -2.89 1.05 -37.14
CA VAL A 94 -3.63 0.17 -36.20
C VAL A 94 -2.64 -0.76 -35.53
N ALA A 95 -2.57 -0.71 -34.22
CA ALA A 95 -1.64 -1.49 -33.45
C ALA A 95 -2.33 -2.09 -32.21
N TYR A 96 -2.33 -3.42 -32.06
CA TYR A 96 -2.99 -4.09 -30.93
C TYR A 96 -2.34 -5.43 -30.61
N MET A 97 -2.62 -5.89 -29.39
CA MET A 97 -2.34 -7.23 -28.90
C MET A 97 -3.64 -7.88 -28.42
N ASP A 98 -3.90 -9.09 -28.89
CA ASP A 98 -5.06 -9.89 -28.47
C ASP A 98 -4.63 -11.02 -27.53
N TYR A 99 -5.39 -11.19 -26.48
CA TYR A 99 -5.30 -12.31 -25.53
C TYR A 99 -6.57 -13.15 -25.68
N SER A 100 -6.41 -14.42 -25.98
CA SER A 100 -7.50 -15.41 -26.06
C SER A 100 -7.32 -16.37 -24.90
N ILE A 101 -8.20 -16.28 -23.90
CA ILE A 101 -8.01 -16.87 -22.58
C ILE A 101 -9.16 -17.84 -22.30
N ASP A 102 -8.86 -19.12 -22.08
CA ASP A 102 -9.82 -20.10 -21.57
C ASP A 102 -9.76 -20.10 -20.05
N VAL A 103 -10.76 -19.52 -19.42
CA VAL A 103 -10.88 -19.45 -17.96
C VAL A 103 -11.64 -20.66 -17.48
N THR A 104 -10.97 -21.58 -16.78
CA THR A 104 -11.52 -22.87 -16.33
C THR A 104 -12.04 -22.83 -14.88
N ASP A 105 -11.54 -21.94 -14.05
CA ASP A 105 -11.95 -21.74 -12.65
C ASP A 105 -12.22 -20.24 -12.40
N LYS A 106 -12.82 -19.91 -11.29
CA LYS A 106 -13.13 -18.51 -10.98
C LYS A 106 -11.87 -17.69 -10.85
N GLN A 107 -11.69 -16.73 -11.74
CA GLN A 107 -10.56 -15.78 -11.79
C GLN A 107 -11.03 -14.35 -11.92
N THR A 108 -10.26 -13.44 -11.31
CA THR A 108 -10.31 -12.02 -11.68
C THR A 108 -9.17 -11.74 -12.66
N LEU A 109 -9.52 -11.30 -13.87
CA LEU A 109 -8.53 -10.87 -14.86
C LEU A 109 -8.20 -9.40 -14.69
N TYR A 110 -6.91 -9.10 -14.83
CA TYR A 110 -6.36 -7.75 -14.76
C TYR A 110 -5.49 -7.46 -15.98
N PHE A 111 -5.54 -6.21 -16.46
CA PHE A 111 -4.52 -5.66 -17.33
C PHE A 111 -3.63 -4.74 -16.52
N ASP A 112 -2.33 -4.98 -16.55
CA ASP A 112 -1.31 -4.22 -15.85
C ASP A 112 -0.46 -3.44 -16.84
N CYS A 113 -0.27 -2.14 -16.61
CA CYS A 113 0.66 -1.30 -17.35
C CYS A 113 1.22 -0.25 -16.38
N PHE A 114 2.34 -0.57 -15.77
CA PHE A 114 2.97 0.26 -14.76
C PHE A 114 4.36 0.71 -15.21
N ASP A 115 4.64 2.01 -15.12
CA ASP A 115 5.89 2.59 -15.66
C ASP A 115 6.97 2.81 -14.60
N LYS A 116 6.59 3.00 -13.33
CA LYS A 116 7.54 3.28 -12.24
C LYS A 116 7.22 2.51 -10.98
N LEU A 117 8.21 2.37 -10.11
CA LEU A 117 8.05 1.91 -8.73
C LEU A 117 7.45 3.00 -7.81
N SER A 118 7.34 4.23 -8.27
CA SER A 118 6.69 5.32 -7.52
C SER A 118 5.17 5.28 -7.69
N ASN A 119 4.45 5.82 -6.72
CA ASN A 119 2.99 5.83 -6.66
C ASN A 119 2.29 6.70 -7.73
N SER A 120 3.03 7.29 -8.67
CA SER A 120 2.49 8.09 -9.76
C SER A 120 2.97 7.55 -11.10
N LEU A 121 2.04 7.40 -12.05
CA LEU A 121 2.37 7.12 -13.44
C LEU A 121 2.97 8.36 -14.08
N SER A 122 3.92 8.18 -15.03
CA SER A 122 4.41 9.30 -15.81
C SER A 122 3.32 9.80 -16.78
N GLU A 123 3.36 11.06 -17.14
CA GLU A 123 2.45 11.61 -18.15
C GLU A 123 2.60 10.90 -19.49
N ASP A 124 3.77 10.33 -19.76
CA ASP A 124 4.09 9.65 -21.01
C ASP A 124 3.28 8.38 -21.25
N ILE A 125 2.90 7.65 -20.20
CA ILE A 125 2.09 6.44 -20.33
C ILE A 125 0.58 6.73 -20.28
N ASN A 126 0.17 7.93 -19.83
CA ASN A 126 -1.23 8.28 -19.68
C ASN A 126 -1.98 8.22 -21.01
N GLY A 127 -3.13 7.52 -21.04
CA GLY A 127 -3.96 7.34 -22.23
C GLY A 127 -3.30 6.51 -23.36
N SER A 128 -2.30 5.69 -23.03
CA SER A 128 -1.55 4.91 -24.02
C SER A 128 -2.31 3.74 -24.62
N PHE A 129 -3.36 3.25 -23.94
CA PHE A 129 -4.08 2.06 -24.34
C PHE A 129 -5.59 2.27 -24.37
N MET A 130 -6.24 1.58 -25.30
CA MET A 130 -7.66 1.26 -25.23
C MET A 130 -7.79 -0.23 -24.97
N VAL A 131 -8.60 -0.61 -23.97
CA VAL A 131 -8.80 -2.01 -23.58
C VAL A 131 -10.25 -2.42 -23.84
N THR A 132 -10.43 -3.53 -24.56
CA THR A 132 -11.73 -4.15 -24.79
C THR A 132 -11.74 -5.57 -24.24
N VAL A 133 -12.91 -5.99 -23.75
CA VAL A 133 -13.15 -7.35 -23.26
C VAL A 133 -14.39 -7.89 -23.98
N ASN A 134 -14.25 -9.04 -24.65
CA ASN A 134 -15.30 -9.68 -25.43
C ASN A 134 -15.96 -8.69 -26.44
N GLY A 135 -15.13 -7.84 -27.08
CA GLY A 135 -15.57 -6.84 -28.05
C GLY A 135 -16.20 -5.58 -27.47
N GLN A 136 -16.36 -5.48 -26.15
CA GLN A 136 -16.88 -4.29 -25.49
C GLN A 136 -15.75 -3.45 -24.92
N VAL A 137 -15.82 -2.12 -25.08
CA VAL A 137 -14.82 -1.20 -24.52
C VAL A 137 -14.92 -1.23 -22.99
N LYS A 138 -13.86 -1.69 -22.35
CA LYS A 138 -13.71 -1.65 -20.89
C LYS A 138 -13.16 -0.30 -20.44
N GLN A 139 -12.15 0.21 -21.17
CA GLN A 139 -11.53 1.50 -20.90
C GLN A 139 -11.00 2.10 -22.20
N MET A 140 -11.41 3.34 -22.53
CA MET A 140 -11.05 4.00 -23.80
C MET A 140 -9.62 4.58 -23.75
N ASP A 141 -9.26 5.18 -22.62
CA ASP A 141 -7.98 5.83 -22.37
C ASP A 141 -7.40 5.31 -21.05
N TYR A 142 -6.37 4.49 -21.14
CA TYR A 142 -5.75 3.87 -19.97
C TYR A 142 -4.22 3.89 -20.10
N PRO A 143 -3.48 4.06 -18.98
CA PRO A 143 -3.95 4.46 -17.68
C PRO A 143 -4.34 5.95 -17.61
N SER A 144 -5.06 6.35 -16.57
CA SER A 144 -5.28 7.76 -16.22
C SER A 144 -4.29 8.20 -15.15
N GLN A 145 -4.09 9.51 -14.97
CA GLN A 145 -3.21 10.06 -13.92
C GLN A 145 -3.60 9.61 -12.50
N SER A 146 -4.90 9.36 -12.27
CA SER A 146 -5.41 8.90 -10.98
C SER A 146 -5.38 7.38 -10.82
N SER A 147 -5.04 6.62 -11.85
CA SER A 147 -4.96 5.16 -11.78
C SER A 147 -3.58 4.70 -11.31
N ASN A 148 -3.52 3.52 -10.74
CA ASN A 148 -2.27 2.86 -10.37
C ASN A 148 -1.73 1.94 -11.46
N GLY A 149 -2.26 2.01 -12.69
CA GLY A 149 -1.86 1.16 -13.81
C GLY A 149 -2.39 -0.28 -13.76
N LEU A 150 -3.28 -0.61 -12.82
CA LEU A 150 -3.93 -1.91 -12.72
C LEU A 150 -5.42 -1.81 -13.02
N LEU A 151 -5.86 -2.35 -14.15
CA LEU A 151 -7.25 -2.35 -14.60
C LEU A 151 -7.89 -3.71 -14.34
N LYS A 152 -8.94 -3.77 -13.51
CA LYS A 152 -9.78 -4.96 -13.38
C LYS A 152 -10.61 -5.14 -14.65
N LEU A 153 -10.37 -6.23 -15.40
CA LEU A 153 -11.10 -6.56 -16.62
C LEU A 153 -12.47 -7.17 -16.32
N GLY A 154 -12.54 -8.04 -15.32
CA GLY A 154 -13.76 -8.69 -14.88
C GLY A 154 -13.48 -9.92 -14.03
N GLU A 155 -14.54 -10.56 -13.56
CA GLU A 155 -14.50 -11.89 -12.95
C GLU A 155 -15.14 -12.88 -13.92
N PHE A 156 -14.44 -13.97 -14.18
CA PHE A 156 -14.79 -14.96 -15.19
C PHE A 156 -14.65 -16.36 -14.62
N GLU A 157 -15.48 -17.29 -15.11
CA GLU A 157 -15.46 -18.69 -14.69
C GLU A 157 -16.07 -19.57 -15.79
N ASN A 158 -15.36 -20.63 -16.19
CA ASN A 158 -15.82 -21.60 -17.21
C ASN A 158 -16.25 -20.91 -18.53
N GLU A 159 -15.50 -19.93 -18.98
CA GLU A 159 -15.80 -19.21 -20.22
C GLU A 159 -14.53 -18.80 -20.97
N HIS A 160 -14.69 -18.53 -22.26
CA HIS A 160 -13.64 -18.01 -23.12
C HIS A 160 -13.70 -16.48 -23.12
N VAL A 161 -12.57 -15.84 -22.85
CA VAL A 161 -12.45 -14.38 -22.73
C VAL A 161 -11.46 -13.86 -23.75
N ASN A 162 -11.89 -12.92 -24.57
CA ASN A 162 -11.04 -12.20 -25.51
C ASN A 162 -10.76 -10.80 -24.97
N VAL A 163 -9.47 -10.50 -24.74
CA VAL A 163 -9.02 -9.16 -24.35
C VAL A 163 -8.20 -8.58 -25.48
N ARG A 164 -8.56 -7.38 -25.97
CA ARG A 164 -7.74 -6.62 -26.91
C ARG A 164 -7.21 -5.38 -26.24
N VAL A 165 -5.91 -5.20 -26.34
CA VAL A 165 -5.18 -4.00 -25.92
C VAL A 165 -4.69 -3.27 -27.16
N THR A 166 -5.32 -2.15 -27.49
CA THR A 166 -4.97 -1.31 -28.65
C THR A 166 -4.05 -0.19 -28.19
N LEU A 167 -2.92 -0.02 -28.86
CA LEU A 167 -1.96 1.04 -28.60
C LEU A 167 -2.46 2.35 -29.23
N LYS A 168 -2.31 3.44 -28.51
CA LYS A 168 -2.75 4.80 -28.92
C LYS A 168 -1.57 5.77 -29.07
N LYS A 169 -0.36 5.32 -28.79
CA LYS A 169 0.88 6.11 -28.90
C LYS A 169 1.93 5.34 -29.69
N ASP A 170 2.83 6.06 -30.32
CA ASP A 170 3.88 5.49 -31.16
C ASP A 170 4.90 4.67 -30.36
N ILE A 171 5.26 5.13 -29.16
CA ILE A 171 6.20 4.46 -28.25
C ILE A 171 5.62 4.49 -26.85
N ILE A 172 5.59 3.33 -26.21
CA ILE A 172 5.11 3.15 -24.85
C ILE A 172 6.15 2.35 -24.06
N SER A 173 6.60 2.88 -22.93
CA SER A 173 7.53 2.19 -22.04
C SER A 173 6.89 1.92 -20.69
N CYS A 174 6.90 0.65 -20.24
CA CYS A 174 6.32 0.19 -18.97
C CYS A 174 7.32 -0.70 -18.23
N ARG A 175 7.25 -0.74 -16.90
CA ARG A 175 7.98 -1.71 -16.08
C ARG A 175 7.22 -3.02 -15.92
N SER A 176 5.90 -2.96 -15.91
CA SER A 176 5.03 -4.12 -15.87
C SER A 176 3.98 -3.94 -16.96
N TYR A 177 3.75 -4.97 -17.75
CA TYR A 177 2.80 -4.96 -18.84
C TYR A 177 2.26 -6.36 -19.06
N GLY A 178 0.96 -6.48 -19.30
CA GLY A 178 0.33 -7.72 -19.69
C GLY A 178 -1.01 -7.99 -19.01
N VAL A 179 -1.59 -9.11 -19.36
CA VAL A 179 -2.81 -9.62 -18.76
C VAL A 179 -2.47 -10.77 -17.81
N PHE A 180 -3.03 -10.74 -16.61
CA PHE A 180 -2.91 -11.84 -15.67
C PHE A 180 -4.23 -12.14 -14.98
N GLY A 181 -4.38 -13.39 -14.52
CA GLY A 181 -5.53 -13.88 -13.79
C GLY A 181 -5.18 -14.24 -12.35
N LEU A 182 -6.00 -13.79 -11.40
CA LEU A 182 -5.93 -14.18 -9.99
C LEU A 182 -6.94 -15.29 -9.73
N HIS A 183 -6.47 -16.46 -9.32
CA HIS A 183 -7.29 -17.64 -9.01
C HIS A 183 -7.90 -17.53 -7.61
N HIS A 184 -9.23 -17.41 -7.54
CA HIS A 184 -9.95 -17.24 -6.28
C HIS A 184 -9.85 -18.44 -5.36
N ASN A 185 -9.98 -19.65 -5.90
CA ASN A 185 -9.92 -20.90 -5.15
C ASN A 185 -8.59 -21.10 -4.42
N VAL A 186 -7.48 -20.66 -5.02
CA VAL A 186 -6.14 -20.73 -4.43
C VAL A 186 -6.01 -19.73 -3.29
N LEU A 187 -6.48 -18.50 -3.51
CA LEU A 187 -6.48 -17.45 -2.48
C LEU A 187 -7.37 -17.82 -1.29
N GLU A 188 -8.59 -18.29 -1.54
CA GLU A 188 -9.55 -18.73 -0.52
C GLU A 188 -8.95 -19.82 0.38
N LYS A 189 -8.38 -20.84 -0.25
CA LYS A 189 -7.74 -21.94 0.47
C LYS A 189 -6.57 -21.46 1.33
N ALA A 190 -5.75 -20.57 0.80
CA ALA A 190 -4.63 -20.00 1.55
C ALA A 190 -5.11 -19.18 2.75
N LEU A 191 -6.15 -18.36 2.58
CA LEU A 191 -6.74 -17.56 3.65
C LEU A 191 -7.41 -18.40 4.73
N GLU A 192 -8.09 -19.51 4.35
CA GLU A 192 -8.69 -20.45 5.30
C GLU A 192 -7.64 -21.19 6.14
N GLN A 193 -6.47 -21.45 5.56
CA GLN A 193 -5.37 -22.15 6.23
C GLN A 193 -4.42 -21.21 6.97
N ALA A 194 -4.49 -19.90 6.69
CA ALA A 194 -3.61 -18.91 7.28
C ALA A 194 -3.80 -18.83 8.80
N GLN A 195 -2.70 -18.91 9.52
CA GLN A 195 -2.69 -18.61 10.93
C GLN A 195 -2.68 -17.08 11.13
N THR A 196 -3.64 -16.58 11.87
CA THR A 196 -3.82 -15.14 12.10
C THR A 196 -3.66 -14.76 13.56
N ALA A 197 -3.16 -13.56 13.81
CA ALA A 197 -2.96 -13.05 15.16
C ALA A 197 -4.25 -12.49 15.81
N GLY A 198 -5.41 -12.59 15.13
CA GLY A 198 -6.70 -12.15 15.67
C GLY A 198 -6.71 -10.68 16.13
N LEU A 199 -5.95 -9.81 15.45
CA LEU A 199 -5.78 -8.41 15.86
C LEU A 199 -7.05 -7.61 15.62
N THR A 200 -7.50 -6.91 16.65
CA THR A 200 -8.61 -5.96 16.59
C THR A 200 -8.15 -4.60 17.06
N ASP A 201 -8.72 -3.54 16.49
CA ASP A 201 -8.47 -2.17 16.93
C ASP A 201 -9.47 -1.76 18.02
N SER A 202 -8.95 -1.15 19.07
CA SER A 202 -9.72 -0.45 20.09
C SER A 202 -8.96 0.81 20.48
N ASP A 203 -9.54 1.97 20.20
CA ASP A 203 -9.01 3.29 20.55
C ASP A 203 -7.56 3.54 20.06
N GLY A 204 -7.26 3.12 18.85
CA GLY A 204 -5.91 3.27 18.24
C GLY A 204 -4.87 2.31 18.80
N LYS A 205 -5.31 1.24 19.47
CA LYS A 205 -4.49 0.15 19.96
C LYS A 205 -4.91 -1.15 19.30
N LEU A 206 -4.03 -1.77 18.51
CA LEU A 206 -4.26 -3.12 18.03
C LEU A 206 -3.91 -4.12 19.13
N SER A 207 -4.78 -5.08 19.37
CA SER A 207 -4.53 -6.16 20.33
C SER A 207 -5.12 -7.47 19.84
N GLY A 208 -4.45 -8.58 20.13
CA GLY A 208 -4.89 -9.92 19.79
C GLY A 208 -3.98 -10.98 20.40
N SER A 209 -4.29 -12.24 20.12
CA SER A 209 -3.48 -13.36 20.58
C SER A 209 -3.36 -14.44 19.52
N VAL A 210 -2.25 -15.18 19.60
CA VAL A 210 -1.98 -16.32 18.71
C VAL A 210 -1.09 -17.33 19.42
N ASN A 211 -1.32 -18.61 19.12
CA ASN A 211 -0.43 -19.68 19.57
C ASN A 211 0.58 -19.96 18.43
N ALA A 212 1.86 -19.68 18.66
CA ALA A 212 2.90 -19.78 17.66
C ALA A 212 3.85 -20.95 17.94
N LYS A 213 4.48 -21.46 16.88
CA LYS A 213 5.60 -22.40 16.96
C LYS A 213 6.92 -21.63 17.10
N ALA A 214 7.96 -22.31 17.54
CA ALA A 214 9.30 -21.74 17.60
C ALA A 214 9.76 -21.26 16.21
N GLY A 215 10.29 -20.02 16.15
CA GLY A 215 10.80 -19.42 14.91
C GLY A 215 9.76 -18.74 14.02
N GLN A 216 8.47 -18.81 14.37
CA GLN A 216 7.44 -18.08 13.62
C GLN A 216 7.51 -16.57 13.85
N LYS A 217 7.13 -15.83 12.81
CA LYS A 217 7.04 -14.37 12.81
C LYS A 217 5.59 -13.94 12.57
N CYS A 218 5.23 -12.78 13.10
CA CYS A 218 3.99 -12.11 12.75
C CYS A 218 4.30 -11.00 11.75
N VAL A 219 3.61 -11.00 10.61
CA VAL A 219 3.63 -9.91 9.63
C VAL A 219 2.37 -9.08 9.80
N LEU A 220 2.54 -7.80 10.10
CA LEU A 220 1.45 -6.85 10.22
C LEU A 220 1.23 -6.12 8.89
N GLN A 221 -0.01 -6.04 8.46
CA GLN A 221 -0.41 -5.28 7.28
C GLN A 221 -0.65 -3.80 7.62
N ILE A 222 0.33 -3.21 8.25
CA ILE A 222 0.37 -1.78 8.55
C ILE A 222 1.69 -1.20 8.02
N PRO A 223 1.70 0.06 7.58
CA PRO A 223 2.93 0.70 7.12
C PRO A 223 3.99 0.77 8.22
N TYR A 224 5.23 0.48 7.83
CA TYR A 224 6.37 0.66 8.72
C TYR A 224 6.53 2.13 9.10
N GLN A 225 6.66 2.41 10.39
CA GLN A 225 6.94 3.75 10.90
C GLN A 225 7.76 3.68 12.19
N GLU A 226 8.66 4.67 12.37
CA GLU A 226 9.54 4.78 13.54
C GLU A 226 8.76 5.14 14.80
N GLY A 227 7.64 4.95 15.06
CA GLY A 227 6.88 5.29 16.27
C GLY A 227 6.06 4.13 16.79
N LEU A 228 6.17 2.99 16.11
CA LEU A 228 5.49 1.78 16.53
C LEU A 228 6.09 1.24 17.83
N LYS A 229 5.22 0.81 18.71
CA LYS A 229 5.57 0.09 19.94
C LYS A 229 4.83 -1.23 19.93
N ILE A 230 5.59 -2.30 19.64
CA ILE A 230 5.08 -3.66 19.60
C ILE A 230 5.49 -4.36 20.89
N LYS A 231 4.51 -4.99 21.55
CA LYS A 231 4.74 -5.83 22.72
C LYS A 231 4.18 -7.22 22.46
N VAL A 232 4.98 -8.22 22.81
CA VAL A 232 4.59 -9.62 22.85
C VAL A 232 4.69 -10.08 24.29
N ASN A 233 3.60 -10.62 24.85
CA ASN A 233 3.49 -11.02 26.26
C ASN A 233 3.90 -9.89 27.24
N GLY A 234 3.49 -8.64 26.91
CA GLY A 234 3.78 -7.45 27.70
C GLY A 234 5.21 -6.90 27.55
N LYS A 235 6.13 -7.60 26.90
CA LYS A 235 7.52 -7.17 26.66
C LYS A 235 7.63 -6.51 25.30
N ALA A 236 8.39 -5.40 25.23
CA ALA A 236 8.69 -4.75 23.95
C ALA A 236 9.59 -5.66 23.11
N VAL A 237 9.28 -5.78 21.82
CA VAL A 237 10.04 -6.51 20.82
C VAL A 237 10.51 -5.57 19.72
N SER A 238 11.66 -5.91 19.12
CA SER A 238 12.10 -5.28 17.87
C SER A 238 11.23 -5.72 16.71
N TYR A 239 11.17 -4.91 15.68
CA TYR A 239 10.44 -5.21 14.45
C TYR A 239 11.24 -4.74 13.24
N ASP A 240 11.07 -5.46 12.14
CA ASP A 240 11.76 -5.24 10.88
C ASP A 240 10.79 -4.73 9.81
N LYS A 241 11.32 -4.02 8.83
CA LYS A 241 10.60 -3.64 7.61
C LYS A 241 10.67 -4.81 6.62
N VAL A 242 9.51 -5.23 6.10
CA VAL A 242 9.40 -6.31 5.12
C VAL A 242 8.47 -5.91 3.98
N PHE A 243 8.61 -6.54 2.82
CA PHE A 243 7.76 -6.33 1.65
C PHE A 243 7.61 -4.86 1.22
N GLY A 244 8.71 -4.11 1.33
CA GLY A 244 8.75 -2.70 0.98
C GLY A 244 8.27 -1.78 2.09
N ASP A 245 7.18 -2.07 2.80
CA ASP A 245 6.65 -1.16 3.84
C ASP A 245 5.81 -1.82 4.94
N LEU A 246 5.76 -3.14 5.01
CA LEU A 246 5.07 -3.86 6.08
C LEU A 246 6.01 -4.08 7.28
N VAL A 247 5.43 -4.51 8.39
CA VAL A 247 6.13 -4.74 9.66
C VAL A 247 6.17 -6.22 10.00
N SER A 248 7.32 -6.75 10.40
CA SER A 248 7.41 -8.10 10.97
C SER A 248 8.13 -8.11 12.32
N PHE A 249 7.79 -9.07 13.16
CA PHE A 249 8.44 -9.32 14.45
C PHE A 249 8.35 -10.79 14.85
N ASP A 250 9.30 -11.20 15.70
CA ASP A 250 9.37 -12.57 16.18
C ASP A 250 8.29 -12.88 17.21
N LEU A 251 7.74 -14.09 17.13
CA LEU A 251 6.84 -14.68 18.13
C LEU A 251 7.61 -15.67 19.02
N GLN A 252 7.12 -15.86 20.23
CA GLN A 252 7.60 -16.89 21.15
C GLN A 252 6.83 -18.19 20.91
N GLU A 253 7.46 -19.32 21.21
CA GLU A 253 6.73 -20.59 21.21
C GLU A 253 5.62 -20.59 22.26
N GLY A 254 4.41 -21.06 21.87
CA GLY A 254 3.21 -21.07 22.70
C GLY A 254 2.34 -19.86 22.50
N GLU A 255 1.57 -19.50 23.52
CA GLU A 255 0.61 -18.41 23.47
C GLU A 255 1.31 -17.04 23.48
N ASN A 256 0.96 -16.19 22.53
CA ASN A 256 1.46 -14.82 22.41
C ASN A 256 0.29 -13.83 22.49
N THR A 257 0.33 -12.93 23.45
CA THR A 257 -0.54 -11.75 23.49
C THR A 257 0.19 -10.59 22.84
N ILE A 258 -0.36 -10.08 21.72
CA ILE A 258 0.24 -9.02 20.92
C ILE A 258 -0.46 -7.71 21.21
N THR A 259 0.31 -6.63 21.36
CA THR A 259 -0.20 -5.27 21.48
C THR A 259 0.64 -4.36 20.60
N VAL A 260 -0.02 -3.59 19.72
CA VAL A 260 0.63 -2.60 18.87
C VAL A 260 0.01 -1.23 19.12
N THR A 261 0.86 -0.26 19.36
CA THR A 261 0.49 1.16 19.52
C THR A 261 1.43 2.02 18.71
N SER A 262 0.97 3.18 18.28
CA SER A 262 1.80 4.14 17.57
C SER A 262 1.86 5.46 18.34
N VAL A 263 3.05 6.00 18.46
CA VAL A 263 3.27 7.33 19.00
C VAL A 263 4.08 8.12 17.98
N PRO A 264 3.54 9.19 17.38
CA PRO A 264 4.26 9.96 16.39
C PRO A 264 5.64 10.42 16.89
N LYS A 265 6.65 10.34 16.01
CA LYS A 265 8.00 10.83 16.31
C LYS A 265 7.93 12.30 16.74
N GLY A 266 8.58 12.64 17.84
CA GLY A 266 8.57 14.00 18.38
C GLY A 266 7.41 14.35 19.32
N PHE A 267 6.39 13.49 19.47
CA PHE A 267 5.24 13.75 20.36
C PHE A 267 5.68 14.12 21.78
N TYR A 268 6.54 13.31 22.40
CA TYR A 268 7.01 13.58 23.77
C TYR A 268 7.89 14.82 23.86
N ALA A 269 8.69 15.12 22.84
CA ALA A 269 9.49 16.34 22.77
C ALA A 269 8.58 17.57 22.65
N GLY A 270 7.57 17.51 21.78
CA GLY A 270 6.56 18.55 21.66
C GLY A 270 5.78 18.78 22.97
N LEU A 271 5.36 17.70 23.62
CA LEU A 271 4.67 17.75 24.90
C LEU A 271 5.54 18.40 25.99
N ALA A 272 6.83 18.00 26.08
CA ALA A 272 7.77 18.60 27.02
C ALA A 272 7.99 20.10 26.78
N LEU A 273 8.14 20.51 25.53
CA LEU A 273 8.24 21.92 25.15
C LEU A 273 6.97 22.70 25.49
N THR A 274 5.80 22.12 25.28
CA THR A 274 4.52 22.73 25.63
C THR A 274 4.41 22.94 27.14
N ILE A 275 4.74 21.93 27.95
CA ILE A 275 4.74 22.04 29.42
C ILE A 275 5.75 23.08 29.87
N ALA A 276 6.95 23.09 29.31
CA ALA A 276 7.96 24.10 29.62
C ALA A 276 7.48 25.52 29.27
N GLY A 277 6.85 25.70 28.11
CA GLY A 277 6.27 27.00 27.70
C GLY A 277 5.17 27.48 28.65
N ILE A 278 4.27 26.58 29.07
CA ILE A 278 3.23 26.89 30.07
C ILE A 278 3.88 27.32 31.41
N ALA A 279 4.89 26.56 31.89
CA ALA A 279 5.57 26.82 33.14
C ALA A 279 6.32 28.18 33.11
N LEU A 280 7.01 28.49 32.00
CA LEU A 280 7.68 29.78 31.80
C LEU A 280 6.70 30.95 31.77
N THR A 281 5.57 30.78 31.08
CA THR A 281 4.51 31.79 31.01
C THR A 281 3.90 32.04 32.39
N ALA A 282 3.55 30.99 33.11
CA ALA A 282 3.04 31.10 34.47
C ALA A 282 4.07 31.75 35.40
N GLY A 283 5.34 31.33 35.34
CA GLY A 283 6.45 31.91 36.08
C GLY A 283 6.61 33.40 35.81
N TYR A 284 6.54 33.84 34.55
CA TYR A 284 6.56 35.24 34.17
C TYR A 284 5.45 36.06 34.86
N PHE A 285 4.21 35.58 34.83
CA PHE A 285 3.09 36.28 35.51
C PHE A 285 3.27 36.37 37.02
N PHE A 286 3.82 35.31 37.66
CA PHE A 286 4.13 35.38 39.11
C PHE A 286 5.25 36.36 39.43
N ILE A 287 6.33 36.40 38.63
CA ILE A 287 7.46 37.28 38.82
C ILE A 287 7.05 38.75 38.55
N ARG A 288 6.27 39.00 37.50
CA ARG A 288 5.73 40.30 37.14
C ARG A 288 4.94 40.96 38.31
N LYS A 289 4.21 40.15 39.07
CA LYS A 289 3.48 40.64 40.27
C LYS A 289 4.39 41.08 41.39
N LYS A 290 5.62 40.52 41.48
CA LYS A 290 6.57 40.81 42.58
C LYS A 290 7.62 41.85 42.19
N LEU A 291 8.03 41.89 40.92
CA LEU A 291 9.02 42.80 40.39
C LEU A 291 8.33 43.82 39.48
N LYS A 292 8.53 45.12 39.75
CA LYS A 292 8.10 46.20 38.84
C LYS A 292 9.07 46.23 37.66
N PHE A 293 8.70 45.56 36.57
CA PHE A 293 9.45 45.63 35.31
C PHE A 293 9.26 47.03 34.66
N GLY A 294 10.33 47.63 34.17
CA GLY A 294 10.26 48.85 33.34
C GLY A 294 9.66 48.54 31.97
N GLU A 295 9.08 49.55 31.31
CA GLU A 295 8.40 49.44 30.01
C GLU A 295 9.26 48.74 28.93
N THR A 296 10.56 48.95 28.91
CA THR A 296 11.52 48.32 27.99
C THR A 296 11.61 46.82 28.20
N MET A 297 11.51 46.34 29.44
CA MET A 297 11.60 44.91 29.76
C MET A 297 10.28 44.18 29.47
N GLU A 298 9.14 44.86 29.62
CA GLU A 298 7.83 44.32 29.21
C GLU A 298 7.75 44.21 27.69
N ALA A 299 8.23 45.16 26.93
CA ALA A 299 8.29 45.11 25.46
C ALA A 299 9.21 43.97 24.97
N ALA A 300 10.38 43.80 25.59
CA ALA A 300 11.32 42.73 25.25
C ALA A 300 10.71 41.32 25.53
N ALA A 301 10.01 41.16 26.65
CA ALA A 301 9.31 39.92 26.99
C ALA A 301 8.18 39.61 26.00
N LEU A 302 7.42 40.61 25.57
CA LEU A 302 6.35 40.44 24.59
C LEU A 302 6.93 40.02 23.24
N VAL A 303 8.02 40.65 22.77
CA VAL A 303 8.72 40.28 21.52
C VAL A 303 9.25 38.84 21.58
N ALA A 304 9.81 38.42 22.72
CA ALA A 304 10.29 37.05 22.91
C ALA A 304 9.16 36.00 22.84
N VAL A 305 8.00 36.28 23.45
CA VAL A 305 6.83 35.40 23.40
C VAL A 305 6.26 35.29 21.99
N ILE A 306 6.12 36.44 21.29
CA ILE A 306 5.65 36.46 19.90
C ILE A 306 6.65 35.74 18.98
N GLY A 307 7.96 35.99 19.17
CA GLY A 307 9.00 35.31 18.38
C GLY A 307 9.02 33.81 18.59
N ALA A 308 8.88 33.31 19.83
CA ALA A 308 8.78 31.90 20.14
C ALA A 308 7.53 31.28 19.51
N GLY A 309 6.37 31.95 19.58
CA GLY A 309 5.14 31.50 18.93
C GLY A 309 5.28 31.41 17.40
N ALA A 310 5.91 32.40 16.78
CA ALA A 310 6.18 32.40 15.34
C ALA A 310 7.11 31.24 14.93
N ILE A 311 8.16 30.97 15.71
CA ILE A 311 9.07 29.82 15.46
C ILE A 311 8.31 28.50 15.54
N VAL A 312 7.42 28.30 16.53
CA VAL A 312 6.62 27.10 16.67
C VAL A 312 5.70 26.93 15.44
N ILE A 313 5.04 27.98 15.00
CA ILE A 313 4.17 27.94 13.80
C ILE A 313 4.98 27.56 12.56
N ILE A 314 6.15 28.17 12.37
CA ILE A 314 7.01 27.88 11.21
C ILE A 314 7.48 26.42 11.26
N VAL A 315 7.99 25.93 12.38
CA VAL A 315 8.58 24.59 12.49
C VAL A 315 7.51 23.50 12.44
N VAL A 316 6.35 23.72 13.05
CA VAL A 316 5.31 22.68 13.17
C VAL A 316 4.37 22.63 11.96
N TYR A 317 4.06 23.76 11.36
CA TYR A 317 3.06 23.85 10.30
C TYR A 317 3.63 24.20 8.93
N ILE A 318 4.56 25.14 8.85
CA ILE A 318 5.05 25.65 7.56
C ILE A 318 6.18 24.78 7.01
N ALA A 319 7.18 24.43 7.83
CA ALA A 319 8.32 23.63 7.38
C ALA A 319 7.93 22.24 6.86
N PRO A 320 7.01 21.47 7.50
CA PRO A 320 6.54 20.19 6.94
C PRO A 320 5.81 20.36 5.61
N CYS A 321 5.00 21.42 5.44
CA CYS A 321 4.34 21.69 4.16
C CYS A 321 5.34 21.99 3.05
N ILE A 322 6.40 22.75 3.32
CA ILE A 322 7.43 23.06 2.33
C ILE A 322 8.26 21.81 2.00
N LEU A 323 8.64 21.03 3.01
CA LEU A 323 9.43 19.80 2.81
C LEU A 323 8.66 18.73 2.03
N ASN A 324 7.34 18.60 2.24
CA ASN A 324 6.49 17.69 1.47
C ASN A 324 6.22 18.14 0.02
N ILE A 325 6.44 19.40 -0.30
CA ILE A 325 6.32 19.91 -1.69
C ILE A 325 7.58 19.57 -2.51
N TYR A 326 8.72 19.35 -1.85
CA TYR A 326 10.00 19.07 -2.50
C TYR A 326 10.48 17.62 -2.34
N SER A 327 9.71 16.74 -1.71
CA SER A 327 9.93 15.28 -1.63
C SER A 327 8.97 14.53 -2.56
#